data_fd75d4a47ef75131de964b070cc1d78b
#
_entry.id   fd75d4a47ef75131de964b070cc1d78b
#
_cell.length_a   1.000
_cell.length_b   1.000
_cell.length_c   1.000
_cell.angle_alpha   90.00
_cell.angle_beta   90.00
_cell.angle_gamma   90.00
#
_symmetry.space_group_name_H-M   'P 1'
#
loop_
_entity.id
_entity.type
_entity.pdbx_description
1 polymer ?
#
loop_
_entity_poly.entity_id
_entity_poly.type
_entity_poly.pdbx_seq_one_letter_code
_entity_poly.pdbx_strand_id
1 'polypeptide(L)'
;MRLFDLNSPLMVALGKLADIIICNIMFCLFSLPVITVGASLTALYHCMQELIDDDERDEGMIIREFWQAFRQNFKQATVLWLICLLMIAFLYAYYWVSHSLGGAYARIYQTTFYALVLVFLFGFIYIFPLQARYRNEVRYTLRNAWLLSVAALPWTVLSLALIILFVYVTVFMKPDAFQMAIYIWAVCGFGIVAYLTSFFFKQAFRKMSPEQLKPKSSIAEGAVFTDEEHMEEDLMVQESSYSDPNWNRRDDLFGPQTPEKKSKKRRRR
;
A
#
# COMPACT_ATOMS: atom_id res chain seq x y z
N MET A 1 12.95 36.12 10.62
CA MET A 1 12.00 35.29 9.89
C MET A 1 12.79 34.22 9.14
N ARG A 2 12.83 32.99 9.69
CA ARG A 2 13.57 31.84 9.09
C ARG A 2 12.65 31.01 8.20
N LEU A 3 12.05 31.59 7.18
CA LEU A 3 11.14 30.91 6.25
C LEU A 3 11.86 29.97 5.27
N PHE A 4 13.19 30.12 5.13
CA PHE A 4 14.04 29.34 4.22
C PHE A 4 14.99 28.40 4.97
N ASP A 5 14.73 28.10 6.24
CA ASP A 5 15.43 27.06 6.96
C ASP A 5 14.96 25.69 6.43
N LEU A 6 15.88 24.77 6.08
CA LEU A 6 15.57 23.44 5.53
C LEU A 6 14.60 22.64 6.42
N ASN A 7 14.60 22.92 7.72
CA ASN A 7 13.69 22.33 8.71
C ASN A 7 12.41 23.14 8.94
N SER A 8 12.11 24.13 8.08
CA SER A 8 10.84 24.86 8.20
C SER A 8 9.67 23.98 7.73
N PRO A 9 8.50 24.04 8.39
CA PRO A 9 7.33 23.23 8.01
C PRO A 9 6.89 23.46 6.55
N LEU A 10 7.21 24.63 5.99
CA LEU A 10 6.97 24.96 4.60
C LEU A 10 7.86 24.13 3.64
N MET A 11 9.16 24.01 3.97
CA MET A 11 10.12 23.24 3.14
C MET A 11 9.79 21.75 3.19
N VAL A 12 9.44 21.22 4.35
CA VAL A 12 8.97 19.83 4.48
C VAL A 12 7.71 19.58 3.65
N ALA A 13 6.74 20.50 3.67
CA ALA A 13 5.54 20.38 2.85
C ALA A 13 5.83 20.45 1.34
N LEU A 14 6.77 21.32 0.91
CA LEU A 14 7.21 21.41 -0.47
C LEU A 14 7.96 20.14 -0.90
N GLY A 15 8.80 19.58 -0.06
CA GLY A 15 9.49 18.30 -0.30
C GLY A 15 8.46 17.18 -0.53
N LYS A 16 7.49 17.01 0.39
CA LYS A 16 6.42 16.02 0.22
C LYS A 16 5.60 16.23 -1.06
N LEU A 17 5.34 17.47 -1.45
CA LEU A 17 4.64 17.77 -2.71
C LEU A 17 5.49 17.37 -3.93
N ALA A 18 6.81 17.63 -3.91
CA ALA A 18 7.73 17.21 -4.96
C ALA A 18 7.74 15.67 -5.08
N ASP A 19 7.80 14.95 -3.98
CA ASP A 19 7.75 13.49 -3.94
C ASP A 19 6.43 12.94 -4.51
N ILE A 20 5.30 13.55 -4.19
CA ILE A 20 3.99 13.20 -4.76
C ILE A 20 4.00 13.37 -6.28
N ILE A 21 4.55 14.47 -6.79
CA ILE A 21 4.64 14.74 -8.23
C ILE A 21 5.55 13.70 -8.92
N ILE A 22 6.71 13.41 -8.35
CA ILE A 22 7.64 12.42 -8.89
C ILE A 22 6.98 11.04 -8.94
N CYS A 23 6.35 10.60 -7.86
CA CYS A 23 5.61 9.33 -7.82
C CYS A 23 4.48 9.27 -8.83
N ASN A 24 3.76 10.38 -9.04
CA ASN A 24 2.69 10.45 -10.03
C ASN A 24 3.23 10.29 -11.45
N ILE A 25 4.33 10.96 -11.78
CA ILE A 25 4.98 10.83 -13.10
C ILE A 25 5.45 9.39 -13.32
N MET A 26 6.09 8.78 -12.31
CA MET A 26 6.50 7.38 -12.34
C MET A 26 5.28 6.47 -12.54
N PHE A 27 4.20 6.69 -11.79
CA PHE A 27 2.95 5.94 -11.94
C PHE A 27 2.43 6.03 -13.38
N CYS A 28 2.31 7.22 -13.95
CA CYS A 28 1.85 7.41 -15.33
C CYS A 28 2.73 6.68 -16.34
N LEU A 29 4.06 6.78 -16.20
CA LEU A 29 5.02 6.13 -17.08
C LEU A 29 4.91 4.60 -17.04
N PHE A 30 4.88 4.02 -15.84
CA PHE A 30 4.79 2.57 -15.66
C PHE A 30 3.38 2.00 -15.84
N SER A 31 2.36 2.85 -15.97
CA SER A 31 0.99 2.48 -16.30
C SER A 31 0.68 2.48 -17.79
N LEU A 32 1.62 2.91 -18.65
CA LEU A 32 1.43 2.88 -20.12
C LEU A 32 1.03 1.49 -20.64
N PRO A 33 1.68 0.38 -20.22
CA PRO A 33 1.13 -0.93 -20.48
C PRO A 33 -0.03 -1.19 -19.53
N VAL A 34 -1.23 -1.42 -20.04
CA VAL A 34 -2.45 -1.67 -19.22
C VAL A 34 -2.28 -2.80 -18.20
N ILE A 35 -1.44 -3.78 -18.51
CA ILE A 35 -1.17 -4.94 -17.65
C ILE A 35 -0.42 -4.53 -16.37
N THR A 36 0.43 -3.50 -16.43
CA THR A 36 1.28 -3.07 -15.32
C THR A 36 0.62 -2.05 -14.39
N VAL A 37 -0.57 -1.56 -14.73
CA VAL A 37 -1.32 -0.55 -13.93
C VAL A 37 -1.47 -1.00 -12.48
N GLY A 38 -1.77 -2.28 -12.22
CA GLY A 38 -1.90 -2.79 -10.86
C GLY A 38 -0.61 -2.70 -10.06
N ALA A 39 0.53 -3.03 -10.68
CA ALA A 39 1.84 -2.94 -10.05
C ALA A 39 2.25 -1.48 -9.80
N SER A 40 1.99 -0.60 -10.77
CA SER A 40 2.25 0.85 -10.65
C SER A 40 1.40 1.48 -9.56
N LEU A 41 0.11 1.11 -9.48
CA LEU A 41 -0.81 1.60 -8.46
C LEU A 41 -0.39 1.13 -7.05
N THR A 42 0.05 -0.13 -6.94
CA THR A 42 0.59 -0.66 -5.67
C THR A 42 1.85 0.09 -5.25
N ALA A 43 2.76 0.39 -6.18
CA ALA A 43 3.97 1.16 -5.90
C ALA A 43 3.64 2.60 -5.50
N LEU A 44 2.68 3.24 -6.17
CA LEU A 44 2.21 4.57 -5.81
C LEU A 44 1.66 4.60 -4.37
N TYR A 45 0.77 3.66 -4.01
CA TYR A 45 0.25 3.57 -2.65
C TYR A 45 1.33 3.26 -1.62
N HIS A 46 2.33 2.46 -1.97
CA HIS A 46 3.46 2.20 -1.07
C HIS A 46 4.19 3.50 -0.73
N CYS A 47 4.61 4.26 -1.73
CA CYS A 47 5.28 5.53 -1.52
C CYS A 47 4.42 6.55 -0.75
N MET A 48 3.11 6.63 -1.05
CA MET A 48 2.20 7.53 -0.33
C MET A 48 2.00 7.14 1.14
N GLN A 49 1.97 5.85 1.45
CA GLN A 49 1.86 5.36 2.83
C GLN A 49 3.15 5.61 3.61
N GLU A 50 4.31 5.36 3.01
CA GLU A 50 5.60 5.68 3.62
C GLU A 50 5.75 7.19 3.85
N LEU A 51 5.31 8.03 2.91
CA LEU A 51 5.34 9.49 3.04
C LEU A 51 4.47 10.03 4.21
N ILE A 52 3.45 9.25 4.62
CA ILE A 52 2.58 9.57 5.76
C ILE A 52 3.16 9.00 7.07
N ASP A 53 3.88 7.88 7.00
CA ASP A 53 4.39 7.18 8.19
C ASP A 53 5.76 7.72 8.64
N ASP A 54 6.58 8.22 7.72
CA ASP A 54 7.93 8.76 7.98
C ASP A 54 8.01 10.26 7.69
N ASP A 55 8.28 11.06 8.74
CA ASP A 55 8.43 12.51 8.64
C ASP A 55 9.90 12.95 8.44
N GLU A 56 10.90 12.07 8.68
CA GLU A 56 12.34 12.38 8.64
C GLU A 56 13.06 11.73 7.44
N ARG A 57 12.39 11.61 6.33
CA ARG A 57 12.88 10.93 5.13
C ARG A 57 14.01 11.67 4.44
N ASP A 58 15.01 10.92 3.96
CA ASP A 58 16.06 11.45 3.07
C ASP A 58 15.48 11.85 1.72
N GLU A 59 15.68 13.10 1.32
CA GLU A 59 15.25 13.63 0.02
C GLU A 59 15.88 12.85 -1.15
N GLY A 60 15.07 12.47 -2.14
CA GLY A 60 15.53 11.82 -3.36
C GLY A 60 15.51 10.29 -3.39
N MET A 61 15.14 9.62 -2.28
CA MET A 61 14.99 8.15 -2.26
C MET A 61 13.70 7.65 -2.92
N ILE A 62 12.72 8.53 -3.15
CA ILE A 62 11.36 8.18 -3.61
C ILE A 62 11.34 7.39 -4.94
N ILE A 63 12.22 7.72 -5.89
CA ILE A 63 12.31 7.03 -7.19
C ILE A 63 12.76 5.58 -7.00
N ARG A 64 13.75 5.37 -6.14
CA ARG A 64 14.28 4.04 -5.82
C ARG A 64 13.23 3.20 -5.10
N GLU A 65 12.52 3.78 -4.17
CA GLU A 65 11.44 3.12 -3.41
C GLU A 65 10.29 2.74 -4.32
N PHE A 66 9.83 3.65 -5.19
CA PHE A 66 8.80 3.34 -6.18
C PHE A 66 9.22 2.16 -7.06
N TRP A 67 10.44 2.18 -7.60
CA TRP A 67 10.95 1.10 -8.44
C TRP A 67 11.05 -0.23 -7.67
N GLN A 68 11.53 -0.18 -6.45
CA GLN A 68 11.63 -1.35 -5.59
C GLN A 68 10.25 -1.93 -5.26
N ALA A 69 9.30 -1.10 -4.87
CA ALA A 69 7.92 -1.49 -4.59
C ALA A 69 7.23 -2.07 -5.84
N PHE A 70 7.42 -1.42 -7.00
CA PHE A 70 6.93 -1.89 -8.29
C PHE A 70 7.44 -3.29 -8.61
N ARG A 71 8.75 -3.49 -8.57
CA ARG A 71 9.39 -4.77 -8.90
C ARG A 71 9.01 -5.90 -7.93
N GLN A 72 8.95 -5.61 -6.64
CA GLN A 72 8.60 -6.59 -5.61
C GLN A 72 7.15 -7.06 -5.70
N ASN A 73 6.24 -6.16 -6.08
CA ASN A 73 4.81 -6.47 -6.16
C ASN A 73 4.35 -6.89 -7.55
N PHE A 74 5.21 -6.79 -8.56
CA PHE A 74 4.83 -6.92 -9.97
C PHE A 74 3.94 -8.14 -10.25
N LYS A 75 4.36 -9.34 -9.87
CA LYS A 75 3.63 -10.57 -10.15
C LYS A 75 2.25 -10.61 -9.47
N GLN A 76 2.21 -10.31 -8.17
CA GLN A 76 0.96 -10.40 -7.39
C GLN A 76 -0.02 -9.27 -7.76
N ALA A 77 0.48 -8.05 -7.87
CA ALA A 77 -0.35 -6.90 -8.23
C ALA A 77 -0.88 -7.01 -9.66
N THR A 78 -0.12 -7.59 -10.60
CA THR A 78 -0.59 -7.86 -11.96
C THR A 78 -1.71 -8.90 -11.96
N VAL A 79 -1.58 -9.99 -11.19
CA VAL A 79 -2.67 -10.99 -11.06
C VAL A 79 -3.92 -10.36 -10.44
N LEU A 80 -3.77 -9.57 -9.38
CA LEU A 80 -4.90 -8.84 -8.76
C LEU A 80 -5.57 -7.90 -9.77
N TRP A 81 -4.77 -7.18 -10.56
CA TRP A 81 -5.29 -6.30 -11.60
C TRP A 81 -6.05 -7.03 -12.70
N LEU A 82 -5.53 -8.17 -13.17
CA LEU A 82 -6.22 -9.01 -14.15
C LEU A 82 -7.56 -9.53 -13.61
N ILE A 83 -7.64 -9.92 -12.34
CA ILE A 83 -8.90 -10.29 -11.69
C ILE A 83 -9.87 -9.09 -11.68
N CYS A 84 -9.39 -7.89 -11.37
CA CYS A 84 -10.20 -6.68 -11.41
C CYS A 84 -10.68 -6.36 -12.83
N LEU A 85 -9.83 -6.50 -13.85
CA LEU A 85 -10.20 -6.30 -15.25
C LEU A 85 -11.26 -7.32 -15.70
N LEU A 86 -11.12 -8.58 -15.29
CA LEU A 86 -12.12 -9.61 -15.57
C LEU A 86 -13.47 -9.26 -14.95
N MET A 87 -13.47 -8.77 -13.71
CA MET A 87 -14.69 -8.32 -13.03
C MET A 87 -15.31 -7.10 -13.71
N ILE A 88 -14.49 -6.14 -14.14
CA ILE A 88 -14.96 -4.97 -14.91
C ILE A 88 -15.57 -5.41 -16.23
N ALA A 89 -14.95 -6.34 -16.97
CA ALA A 89 -15.47 -6.89 -18.19
C ALA A 89 -16.81 -7.61 -17.96
N PHE A 90 -16.92 -8.39 -16.88
CA PHE A 90 -18.17 -9.03 -16.48
C PHE A 90 -19.27 -8.00 -16.18
N LEU A 91 -18.97 -6.95 -15.40
CA LEU A 91 -19.93 -5.88 -15.11
C LEU A 91 -20.35 -5.13 -16.39
N TYR A 92 -19.43 -4.91 -17.31
CA TYR A 92 -19.72 -4.28 -18.59
C TYR A 92 -20.65 -5.14 -19.44
N ALA A 93 -20.40 -6.45 -19.56
CA ALA A 93 -21.27 -7.38 -20.25
C ALA A 93 -22.67 -7.43 -19.59
N TYR A 94 -22.72 -7.46 -18.25
CA TYR A 94 -23.98 -7.43 -17.50
C TYR A 94 -24.76 -6.13 -17.76
N TYR A 95 -24.08 -4.98 -17.84
CA TYR A 95 -24.69 -3.70 -18.20
C TYR A 95 -25.39 -3.77 -19.55
N TRP A 96 -24.74 -4.32 -20.57
CA TRP A 96 -25.33 -4.48 -21.91
C TRP A 96 -26.56 -5.36 -21.90
N VAL A 97 -26.53 -6.48 -21.20
CA VAL A 97 -27.68 -7.37 -21.04
C VAL A 97 -28.82 -6.65 -20.31
N SER A 98 -28.54 -5.92 -19.26
CA SER A 98 -29.57 -5.22 -18.49
C SER A 98 -30.28 -4.13 -19.28
N HIS A 99 -29.63 -3.51 -20.27
CA HIS A 99 -30.20 -2.47 -21.11
C HIS A 99 -30.95 -3.02 -22.35
N SER A 100 -30.64 -4.25 -22.75
CA SER A 100 -31.37 -4.91 -23.86
C SER A 100 -32.69 -5.52 -23.41
N LEU A 101 -32.93 -5.67 -22.11
CA LEU A 101 -34.16 -6.21 -21.55
C LEU A 101 -35.22 -5.11 -21.40
N GLY A 102 -36.49 -5.44 -21.73
CA GLY A 102 -37.61 -4.53 -21.55
C GLY A 102 -38.52 -4.90 -20.36
N GLY A 103 -39.41 -3.97 -19.98
CA GLY A 103 -40.45 -4.22 -19.00
C GLY A 103 -39.97 -4.31 -17.54
N ALA A 104 -40.66 -5.14 -16.73
CA ALA A 104 -40.36 -5.28 -15.31
C ALA A 104 -38.99 -5.92 -15.03
N TYR A 105 -38.55 -6.80 -15.89
CA TYR A 105 -37.25 -7.47 -15.80
C TYR A 105 -36.07 -6.47 -15.88
N ALA A 106 -36.16 -5.46 -16.75
CA ALA A 106 -35.13 -4.44 -16.89
C ALA A 106 -34.81 -3.77 -15.53
N ARG A 107 -35.83 -3.47 -14.73
CA ARG A 107 -35.69 -2.83 -13.44
C ARG A 107 -34.94 -3.70 -12.43
N ILE A 108 -35.25 -5.00 -12.40
CA ILE A 108 -34.58 -5.97 -11.52
C ILE A 108 -33.11 -6.09 -11.90
N TYR A 109 -32.79 -6.26 -13.18
CA TYR A 109 -31.41 -6.37 -13.66
C TYR A 109 -30.60 -5.10 -13.42
N GLN A 110 -31.17 -3.91 -13.62
CA GLN A 110 -30.52 -2.64 -13.34
C GLN A 110 -30.22 -2.47 -11.84
N THR A 111 -31.17 -2.79 -10.96
CA THR A 111 -30.95 -2.73 -9.51
C THR A 111 -29.83 -3.68 -9.07
N THR A 112 -29.85 -4.91 -9.61
CA THR A 112 -28.79 -5.89 -9.34
C THR A 112 -27.43 -5.42 -9.88
N PHE A 113 -27.39 -4.77 -11.03
CA PHE A 113 -26.17 -4.18 -11.59
C PHE A 113 -25.56 -3.16 -10.62
N TYR A 114 -26.35 -2.20 -10.15
CA TYR A 114 -25.85 -1.19 -9.21
C TYR A 114 -25.38 -1.80 -7.88
N ALA A 115 -26.08 -2.82 -7.39
CA ALA A 115 -25.64 -3.57 -6.21
C ALA A 115 -24.30 -4.26 -6.43
N LEU A 116 -24.08 -4.92 -7.58
CA LEU A 116 -22.82 -5.56 -7.94
C LEU A 116 -21.68 -4.55 -8.09
N VAL A 117 -21.95 -3.41 -8.72
CA VAL A 117 -20.94 -2.32 -8.84
C VAL A 117 -20.54 -1.81 -7.47
N LEU A 118 -21.50 -1.56 -6.56
CA LEU A 118 -21.22 -1.11 -5.21
C LEU A 118 -20.34 -2.12 -4.47
N VAL A 119 -20.72 -3.38 -4.55
CA VAL A 119 -19.99 -4.51 -3.98
C VAL A 119 -18.55 -4.54 -4.50
N PHE A 120 -18.35 -4.43 -5.81
CA PHE A 120 -17.03 -4.41 -6.43
C PHE A 120 -16.19 -3.20 -5.95
N LEU A 121 -16.75 -1.99 -5.92
CA LEU A 121 -16.06 -0.79 -5.50
C LEU A 121 -15.55 -0.88 -4.05
N PHE A 122 -16.35 -1.47 -3.16
CA PHE A 122 -15.97 -1.68 -1.75
C PHE A 122 -14.73 -2.57 -1.62
N GLY A 123 -14.65 -3.67 -2.37
CA GLY A 123 -13.46 -4.52 -2.38
C GLY A 123 -12.27 -3.85 -3.09
N PHE A 124 -12.52 -3.25 -4.25
CA PHE A 124 -11.49 -2.70 -5.12
C PHE A 124 -10.65 -1.62 -4.45
N ILE A 125 -11.26 -0.75 -3.64
CA ILE A 125 -10.60 0.40 -3.02
C ILE A 125 -9.43 0.01 -2.10
N TYR A 126 -9.50 -1.17 -1.46
CA TYR A 126 -8.48 -1.64 -0.52
C TYR A 126 -7.47 -2.62 -1.12
N ILE A 127 -7.71 -3.21 -2.31
CA ILE A 127 -6.85 -4.24 -2.90
C ILE A 127 -5.40 -3.75 -3.03
N PHE A 128 -5.19 -2.62 -3.69
CA PHE A 128 -3.84 -2.11 -3.96
C PHE A 128 -3.18 -1.47 -2.75
N PRO A 129 -3.86 -0.65 -1.91
CA PRO A 129 -3.29 -0.16 -0.67
C PRO A 129 -2.90 -1.25 0.31
N LEU A 130 -3.70 -2.33 0.39
CA LEU A 130 -3.41 -3.47 1.25
C LEU A 130 -2.21 -4.27 0.72
N GLN A 131 -2.16 -4.50 -0.61
CA GLN A 131 -1.03 -5.15 -1.26
C GLN A 131 0.27 -4.33 -1.15
N ALA A 132 0.17 -3.01 -1.09
CA ALA A 132 1.30 -2.12 -0.89
C ALA A 132 1.94 -2.28 0.49
N ARG A 133 1.12 -2.42 1.53
CA ARG A 133 1.55 -2.43 2.92
C ARG A 133 1.91 -3.81 3.44
N TYR A 134 1.20 -4.85 3.01
CA TYR A 134 1.31 -6.19 3.60
C TYR A 134 1.73 -7.25 2.57
N ARG A 135 2.45 -8.28 3.03
CA ARG A 135 2.79 -9.45 2.23
C ARG A 135 1.73 -10.52 2.39
N ASN A 136 0.72 -10.49 1.55
CA ASN A 136 -0.32 -11.51 1.53
C ASN A 136 -0.35 -12.20 0.17
N GLU A 137 -0.76 -13.46 0.14
CA GLU A 137 -1.12 -14.13 -1.11
C GLU A 137 -2.36 -13.46 -1.72
N VAL A 138 -2.51 -13.54 -3.05
CA VAL A 138 -3.61 -12.92 -3.82
C VAL A 138 -4.98 -13.21 -3.20
N ARG A 139 -5.24 -14.46 -2.81
CA ARG A 139 -6.51 -14.88 -2.20
C ARG A 139 -6.78 -14.18 -0.87
N TYR A 140 -5.77 -14.09 -0.01
CA TYR A 140 -5.87 -13.40 1.28
C TYR A 140 -6.00 -11.90 1.11
N THR A 141 -5.30 -11.29 0.14
CA THR A 141 -5.45 -9.87 -0.17
C THR A 141 -6.89 -9.53 -0.57
N LEU A 142 -7.50 -10.32 -1.46
CA LEU A 142 -8.89 -10.14 -1.86
C LEU A 142 -9.86 -10.27 -0.69
N ARG A 143 -9.71 -11.33 0.11
CA ARG A 143 -10.55 -11.57 1.28
C ARG A 143 -10.41 -10.45 2.31
N ASN A 144 -9.18 -10.05 2.61
CA ASN A 144 -8.89 -9.01 3.60
C ASN A 144 -9.35 -7.63 3.13
N ALA A 145 -9.22 -7.32 1.83
CA ALA A 145 -9.74 -6.08 1.26
C ALA A 145 -11.26 -5.95 1.48
N TRP A 146 -11.99 -7.05 1.27
CA TRP A 146 -13.43 -7.12 1.50
C TRP A 146 -13.80 -6.99 2.97
N LEU A 147 -13.14 -7.74 3.84
CA LEU A 147 -13.39 -7.67 5.29
C LEU A 147 -13.09 -6.27 5.82
N LEU A 148 -11.99 -5.66 5.36
CA LEU A 148 -11.60 -4.33 5.80
C LEU A 148 -12.58 -3.26 5.31
N SER A 149 -13.09 -3.36 4.09
CA SER A 149 -14.05 -2.39 3.57
C SER A 149 -15.32 -2.32 4.41
N VAL A 150 -15.77 -3.46 4.94
CA VAL A 150 -16.93 -3.54 5.83
C VAL A 150 -16.56 -3.15 7.28
N ALA A 151 -15.41 -3.62 7.79
CA ALA A 151 -14.96 -3.31 9.15
C ALA A 151 -14.66 -1.83 9.37
N ALA A 152 -14.19 -1.14 8.32
CA ALA A 152 -13.83 0.27 8.34
C ALA A 152 -14.80 1.14 7.52
N LEU A 153 -16.08 0.82 7.51
CA LEU A 153 -17.14 1.48 6.72
C LEU A 153 -17.03 3.02 6.65
N PRO A 154 -16.89 3.77 7.76
CA PRO A 154 -16.84 5.23 7.69
C PRO A 154 -15.64 5.71 6.85
N TRP A 155 -14.48 5.08 6.98
CA TRP A 155 -13.29 5.42 6.20
C TRP A 155 -13.40 4.99 4.73
N THR A 156 -14.07 3.87 4.48
CA THR A 156 -14.39 3.38 3.13
C THR A 156 -15.28 4.36 2.39
N VAL A 157 -16.36 4.80 3.02
CA VAL A 157 -17.30 5.78 2.43
C VAL A 157 -16.60 7.10 2.18
N LEU A 158 -15.76 7.56 3.12
CA LEU A 158 -15.03 8.82 2.98
C LEU A 158 -14.02 8.77 1.83
N SER A 159 -13.30 7.66 1.69
CA SER A 159 -12.35 7.45 0.58
C SER A 159 -13.06 7.36 -0.77
N LEU A 160 -14.19 6.65 -0.85
CA LEU A 160 -15.01 6.59 -2.06
C LEU A 160 -15.58 7.96 -2.42
N ALA A 161 -16.12 8.68 -1.44
CA ALA A 161 -16.65 10.04 -1.64
C ALA A 161 -15.58 10.99 -2.20
N LEU A 162 -14.36 10.91 -1.66
CA LEU A 162 -13.23 11.70 -2.14
C LEU A 162 -12.87 11.36 -3.59
N ILE A 163 -12.75 10.08 -3.94
CA ILE A 163 -12.45 9.64 -5.31
C ILE A 163 -13.56 10.09 -6.26
N ILE A 164 -14.83 9.87 -5.89
CA ILE A 164 -15.99 10.27 -6.69
C ILE A 164 -16.00 11.78 -6.89
N LEU A 165 -15.71 12.57 -5.84
CA LEU A 165 -15.63 14.03 -5.94
C LEU A 165 -14.58 14.47 -6.95
N PHE A 166 -13.37 13.90 -6.92
CA PHE A 166 -12.32 14.24 -7.88
C PHE A 166 -12.71 13.87 -9.33
N VAL A 167 -13.30 12.68 -9.53
CA VAL A 167 -13.80 12.26 -10.84
C VAL A 167 -14.96 13.14 -11.29
N TYR A 168 -15.91 13.45 -10.40
CA TYR A 168 -17.06 14.29 -10.72
C TYR A 168 -16.62 15.70 -11.15
N VAL A 169 -15.75 16.34 -10.37
CA VAL A 169 -15.21 17.66 -10.72
C VAL A 169 -14.53 17.62 -12.10
N THR A 170 -13.75 16.57 -12.39
CA THR A 170 -13.07 16.43 -13.68
C THR A 170 -14.02 16.28 -14.84
N VAL A 171 -15.06 15.43 -14.71
CA VAL A 171 -16.01 15.11 -15.79
C VAL A 171 -16.97 16.27 -16.08
N PHE A 172 -17.40 16.99 -15.04
CA PHE A 172 -18.35 18.10 -15.18
C PHE A 172 -17.70 19.46 -15.40
N MET A 173 -16.38 19.52 -15.58
CA MET A 173 -15.69 20.74 -16.01
C MET A 173 -16.08 21.14 -17.43
N LYS A 174 -16.03 22.45 -17.71
CA LYS A 174 -16.21 22.97 -19.07
C LYS A 174 -15.16 22.37 -20.01
N PRO A 175 -15.44 22.19 -21.33
CA PRO A 175 -14.50 21.57 -22.26
C PRO A 175 -13.09 22.14 -22.25
N ASP A 176 -12.96 23.47 -22.13
CA ASP A 176 -11.66 24.14 -22.05
C ASP A 176 -10.90 23.81 -20.76
N ALA A 177 -11.63 23.69 -19.64
CA ALA A 177 -11.07 23.33 -18.35
C ALA A 177 -10.76 21.81 -18.25
N PHE A 178 -11.46 20.96 -19.00
CA PHE A 178 -11.22 19.53 -19.07
C PHE A 178 -9.81 19.20 -19.61
N GLN A 179 -9.34 19.95 -20.60
CA GLN A 179 -7.97 19.79 -21.11
C GLN A 179 -6.94 20.15 -20.03
N MET A 180 -7.15 21.21 -19.24
CA MET A 180 -6.30 21.53 -18.09
C MET A 180 -6.35 20.45 -17.01
N ALA A 181 -7.50 19.84 -16.78
CA ALA A 181 -7.62 18.74 -15.82
C ALA A 181 -6.77 17.53 -16.21
N ILE A 182 -6.68 17.18 -17.50
CA ILE A 182 -5.81 16.09 -17.97
C ILE A 182 -4.34 16.36 -17.60
N TYR A 183 -3.85 17.58 -17.79
CA TYR A 183 -2.49 17.94 -17.40
C TYR A 183 -2.27 17.84 -15.89
N ILE A 184 -3.23 18.29 -15.09
CA ILE A 184 -3.18 18.18 -13.62
C ILE A 184 -3.14 16.71 -13.20
N TRP A 185 -3.96 15.85 -13.81
CA TRP A 185 -3.95 14.41 -13.53
C TRP A 185 -2.62 13.77 -13.92
N ALA A 186 -2.03 14.16 -15.05
CA ALA A 186 -0.75 13.64 -15.48
C ALA A 186 0.42 14.07 -14.57
N VAL A 187 0.35 15.28 -14.00
CA VAL A 187 1.45 15.82 -13.17
C VAL A 187 1.32 15.37 -11.70
N CYS A 188 0.15 15.47 -11.10
CA CYS A 188 -0.01 15.25 -9.65
C CYS A 188 -1.34 14.62 -9.22
N GLY A 189 -2.35 14.49 -10.10
CA GLY A 189 -3.71 14.14 -9.72
C GLY A 189 -3.83 12.77 -9.05
N PHE A 190 -3.28 11.71 -9.64
CA PHE A 190 -3.32 10.37 -9.06
C PHE A 190 -2.55 10.31 -7.73
N GLY A 191 -1.38 10.97 -7.67
CA GLY A 191 -0.57 11.05 -6.46
C GLY A 191 -1.29 11.72 -5.30
N ILE A 192 -1.94 12.86 -5.55
CA ILE A 192 -2.72 13.59 -4.54
C ILE A 192 -3.88 12.73 -4.04
N VAL A 193 -4.66 12.11 -4.94
CA VAL A 193 -5.77 11.23 -4.56
C VAL A 193 -5.25 10.04 -3.75
N ALA A 194 -4.15 9.41 -4.18
CA ALA A 194 -3.54 8.31 -3.45
C ALA A 194 -3.02 8.74 -2.06
N TYR A 195 -2.42 9.91 -1.94
CA TYR A 195 -1.95 10.47 -0.66
C TYR A 195 -3.12 10.72 0.30
N LEU A 196 -4.16 11.42 -0.14
CA LEU A 196 -5.32 11.72 0.68
C LEU A 196 -6.08 10.45 1.10
N THR A 197 -6.26 9.49 0.19
CA THR A 197 -6.91 8.21 0.52
C THR A 197 -6.06 7.36 1.44
N SER A 198 -4.73 7.40 1.32
CA SER A 198 -3.81 6.68 2.21
C SER A 198 -3.93 7.15 3.66
N PHE A 199 -4.24 8.41 3.90
CA PHE A 199 -4.52 8.91 5.24
C PHE A 199 -5.73 8.22 5.88
N PHE A 200 -6.80 8.00 5.11
CA PHE A 200 -7.97 7.25 5.58
C PHE A 200 -7.66 5.76 5.75
N PHE A 201 -6.84 5.18 4.86
CA PHE A 201 -6.44 3.79 4.95
C PHE A 201 -5.58 3.51 6.19
N LYS A 202 -4.71 4.42 6.59
CA LYS A 202 -3.96 4.33 7.85
C LYS A 202 -4.90 4.13 9.05
N GLN A 203 -6.01 4.85 9.08
CA GLN A 203 -7.02 4.70 10.14
C GLN A 203 -7.80 3.38 10.02
N ALA A 204 -8.09 2.94 8.79
CA ALA A 204 -8.76 1.67 8.55
C ALA A 204 -7.89 0.48 8.96
N PHE A 205 -6.60 0.50 8.63
CA PHE A 205 -5.65 -0.58 8.95
C PHE A 205 -5.46 -0.80 10.46
N ARG A 206 -5.63 0.23 11.28
CA ARG A 206 -5.60 0.09 12.75
C ARG A 206 -6.66 -0.86 13.31
N LYS A 207 -7.70 -1.17 12.52
CA LYS A 207 -8.76 -2.11 12.91
C LYS A 207 -8.44 -3.57 12.57
N MET A 208 -7.36 -3.83 11.86
CA MET A 208 -6.95 -5.19 11.51
C MET A 208 -6.07 -5.78 12.61
N SER A 209 -6.31 -7.04 12.97
CA SER A 209 -5.48 -7.74 13.94
C SER A 209 -4.07 -8.00 13.40
N PRO A 210 -3.01 -7.83 14.22
CA PRO A 210 -1.61 -8.05 13.82
C PRO A 210 -1.33 -9.46 13.27
N GLU A 211 -2.04 -10.47 13.74
CA GLU A 211 -1.89 -11.88 13.32
C GLU A 211 -2.24 -12.15 11.86
N GLN A 212 -3.02 -11.28 11.21
CA GLN A 212 -3.45 -11.48 9.82
C GLN A 212 -2.56 -10.78 8.79
N LEU A 213 -1.59 -10.01 9.23
CA LEU A 213 -0.86 -9.06 8.40
C LEU A 213 0.63 -9.03 8.78
N LYS A 214 1.47 -9.66 7.96
CA LYS A 214 2.92 -9.53 8.07
C LYS A 214 3.39 -8.26 7.33
N PRO A 215 3.91 -7.22 8.02
CA PRO A 215 4.37 -5.99 7.37
C PRO A 215 5.58 -6.26 6.47
N LYS A 216 5.66 -5.55 5.34
CA LYS A 216 6.76 -5.70 4.35
C LYS A 216 8.10 -5.13 4.81
N SER A 217 8.08 -4.13 5.69
CA SER A 217 9.28 -3.43 6.15
C SER A 217 10.30 -4.36 6.84
N SER A 218 9.84 -5.41 7.53
CA SER A 218 10.73 -6.39 8.18
C SER A 218 11.56 -7.25 7.22
N ILE A 219 11.41 -7.08 5.90
CA ILE A 219 12.04 -7.91 4.86
C ILE A 219 13.12 -7.14 4.10
N ALA A 220 13.10 -5.82 4.14
CA ALA A 220 14.14 -4.98 3.54
C ALA A 220 15.49 -5.13 4.27
N GLU A 221 15.48 -5.57 5.52
CA GLU A 221 16.66 -5.75 6.37
C GLU A 221 17.30 -7.15 6.31
N GLY A 222 16.95 -7.97 5.33
CA GLY A 222 17.63 -9.28 5.13
C GLY A 222 17.29 -10.34 6.18
N ALA A 223 16.18 -10.17 6.93
CA ALA A 223 15.72 -11.19 7.86
C ALA A 223 15.31 -12.45 7.08
N VAL A 224 16.11 -13.47 7.19
CA VAL A 224 15.73 -14.84 6.87
C VAL A 224 14.53 -15.20 7.74
N PHE A 225 13.45 -15.69 7.14
CA PHE A 225 12.32 -16.23 7.90
C PHE A 225 12.85 -17.38 8.78
N THR A 226 13.03 -17.09 10.05
CA THR A 226 13.09 -18.10 11.08
C THR A 226 11.67 -18.46 11.46
N ASP A 227 11.41 -19.75 11.62
CA ASP A 227 10.12 -20.30 11.99
C ASP A 227 9.58 -19.64 13.28
N GLU A 228 8.28 -19.74 13.50
CA GLU A 228 7.57 -19.04 14.62
C GLU A 228 8.21 -19.31 16.01
N GLU A 229 8.87 -20.47 16.20
CA GLU A 229 9.63 -20.80 17.42
C GLU A 229 10.80 -19.85 17.68
N HIS A 230 11.52 -19.38 16.65
CA HIS A 230 12.62 -18.45 16.80
C HIS A 230 12.14 -17.01 17.06
N MET A 231 10.93 -16.66 16.62
CA MET A 231 10.39 -15.31 16.85
C MET A 231 9.94 -15.14 18.33
N GLU A 232 9.40 -16.19 18.96
CA GLU A 232 9.11 -16.18 20.38
C GLU A 232 10.37 -16.17 21.23
N GLU A 233 11.42 -16.87 20.79
CA GLU A 233 12.72 -16.88 21.45
C GLU A 233 13.43 -15.53 21.38
N ASP A 234 13.41 -14.87 20.21
CA ASP A 234 13.96 -13.53 20.01
C ASP A 234 13.18 -12.45 20.81
N LEU A 235 11.86 -12.56 20.90
CA LEU A 235 11.04 -11.67 21.71
C LEU A 235 11.32 -11.85 23.21
N MET A 236 11.48 -13.08 23.69
CA MET A 236 11.83 -13.36 25.08
C MET A 236 13.26 -12.87 25.43
N VAL A 237 14.20 -13.00 24.50
CA VAL A 237 15.57 -12.48 24.65
C VAL A 237 15.58 -10.97 24.68
N GLN A 238 14.81 -10.32 23.82
CA GLN A 238 14.67 -8.86 23.78
C GLN A 238 14.02 -8.31 25.06
N GLU A 239 12.97 -8.97 25.54
CA GLU A 239 12.29 -8.58 26.78
C GLU A 239 13.16 -8.81 28.02
N SER A 240 13.93 -9.91 28.06
CA SER A 240 14.90 -10.18 29.15
C SER A 240 16.09 -9.22 29.14
N SER A 241 16.56 -8.79 27.96
CA SER A 241 17.66 -7.82 27.86
C SER A 241 17.24 -6.41 28.24
N TYR A 242 15.97 -6.03 27.99
CA TYR A 242 15.43 -4.72 28.39
C TYR A 242 15.19 -4.63 29.91
N SER A 243 14.95 -5.75 30.57
CA SER A 243 14.75 -5.82 32.02
C SER A 243 16.08 -5.81 32.83
N ASP A 244 17.24 -5.96 32.16
CA ASP A 244 18.58 -5.92 32.84
C ASP A 244 19.10 -4.49 32.87
N PRO A 245 19.28 -3.86 34.08
CA PRO A 245 19.79 -2.50 34.19
C PRO A 245 21.22 -2.30 33.66
N ASN A 246 21.95 -3.38 33.35
CA ASN A 246 23.32 -3.37 32.84
C ASN A 246 23.47 -3.74 31.36
N TRP A 247 22.37 -3.91 30.62
CA TRP A 247 22.43 -4.34 29.23
C TRP A 247 23.32 -3.44 28.34
N ASN A 248 23.40 -2.14 28.62
CA ASN A 248 24.25 -1.18 27.91
C ASN A 248 25.76 -1.30 28.17
N ARG A 249 26.20 -2.21 29.08
CA ARG A 249 27.60 -2.38 29.43
C ARG A 249 28.22 -3.66 28.91
N ARG A 250 27.47 -4.48 28.19
CA ARG A 250 28.00 -5.71 27.59
C ARG A 250 28.57 -5.43 26.21
N ASP A 251 29.87 -5.08 26.17
CA ASP A 251 30.65 -4.99 24.92
C ASP A 251 30.90 -6.35 24.25
N ASP A 252 30.48 -7.43 24.88
CA ASP A 252 30.71 -8.83 24.52
C ASP A 252 29.63 -9.40 23.56
N LEU A 253 28.50 -8.72 23.38
CA LEU A 253 27.43 -9.18 22.48
C LEU A 253 27.75 -8.98 20.99
N PHE A 254 28.76 -8.18 20.66
CA PHE A 254 29.16 -7.89 19.28
C PHE A 254 30.61 -8.24 18.94
N GLY A 255 31.32 -8.94 19.83
CA GLY A 255 32.69 -9.44 19.58
C GLY A 255 32.66 -10.75 18.78
N PRO A 256 33.63 -10.98 17.84
CA PRO A 256 33.71 -12.24 17.13
C PRO A 256 33.96 -13.39 18.12
N GLN A 257 33.03 -14.32 18.20
CA GLN A 257 33.17 -15.54 19.00
C GLN A 257 34.26 -16.43 18.36
N THR A 258 35.46 -16.36 18.89
CA THR A 258 36.51 -17.34 18.55
C THR A 258 36.12 -18.70 19.10
N PRO A 259 36.11 -19.75 18.27
CA PRO A 259 35.75 -21.10 18.75
C PRO A 259 36.78 -21.60 19.76
N GLU A 260 36.32 -21.84 20.97
CA GLU A 260 37.10 -22.41 22.07
C GLU A 260 37.63 -23.80 21.69
N LYS A 261 38.94 -23.92 21.50
CA LYS A 261 39.63 -25.19 21.28
C LYS A 261 39.46 -26.08 22.52
N LYS A 262 38.58 -27.07 22.46
CA LYS A 262 38.49 -28.16 23.44
C LYS A 262 39.82 -28.90 23.47
N SER A 263 40.61 -28.66 24.52
CA SER A 263 41.82 -29.38 24.87
C SER A 263 41.48 -30.82 25.23
N LYS A 264 41.86 -31.76 24.35
CA LYS A 264 41.82 -33.19 24.62
C LYS A 264 42.88 -33.53 25.70
N LYS A 265 42.44 -33.68 26.94
CA LYS A 265 43.25 -34.31 28.01
C LYS A 265 43.46 -35.76 27.71
N ARG A 266 44.66 -36.11 27.20
CA ARG A 266 45.18 -37.48 27.06
C ARG A 266 45.34 -38.10 28.45
N ARG A 267 44.50 -39.05 28.86
CA ARG A 267 44.83 -39.97 29.97
C ARG A 267 45.78 -41.02 29.44
N ARG A 268 47.00 -40.99 29.97
CA ARG A 268 47.90 -42.14 29.99
C ARG A 268 47.46 -43.07 31.16
N ARG A 269 47.08 -44.26 30.83
CA ARG A 269 47.51 -45.57 31.32
C ARG A 269 46.77 -46.66 30.59
#